data_4d83befca80cce1bef7f4c15b34fb7f6
#
_entry.id   4d83befca80cce1bef7f4c15b34fb7f6
#
_cell.length_a   1.000
_cell.length_b   1.000
_cell.length_c   1.000
_cell.angle_alpha   90.00
_cell.angle_beta   90.00
_cell.angle_gamma   90.00
#
_symmetry.space_group_name_H-M   'P 1'
#
loop_
_entity.id
_entity.type
_entity.pdbx_description
1 polymer ?
#
loop_
_entity_poly.entity_id
_entity_poly.type
_entity_poly.pdbx_seq_one_letter_code
_entity_poly.pdbx_strand_id
1 'polypeptide(L)'
;RKSFEEVYKSYANGCYRSATVMLWSVVVCDIIFKLQELRDVHNDAVAEKILLEIEALQNDDPYSPKWEKELIKRVFERTQLLDTASNHKVLLIQKHRHLSAHPVISDEDTLFEPTQEMIRSDIRNSIEVILSKPPFMSQKILSTFVADLEKVKDLFPSDNALKKYLDVKYFKSLNKEVLVKIFKGLWKFSFRSEEAKPLENREINIRAMKLIFEKDRQAMVDSVKAETAYYSNISNNHDAIKALIEFISMEKEIYNALDDSVKELIKPIIKDNISYFGIAFFISESPEEHINRVTNR
;
A
#
# COMPACT_ATOMS: atom_id res chain seq x y z
N ARG A 1 -8.54 8.94 18.19
CA ARG A 1 -9.80 9.68 17.93
C ARG A 1 -10.03 10.73 19.01
N LYS A 2 -10.01 10.39 20.32
CA LYS A 2 -10.20 11.36 21.42
C LYS A 2 -9.21 12.52 21.38
N SER A 3 -7.93 12.25 21.19
CA SER A 3 -6.88 13.28 21.20
C SER A 3 -7.05 14.29 20.05
N PHE A 4 -7.55 13.86 18.89
CA PHE A 4 -7.82 14.77 17.77
C PHE A 4 -9.09 15.64 18.04
N GLU A 5 -10.06 15.11 18.77
CA GLU A 5 -11.22 15.91 19.23
C GLU A 5 -10.80 17.06 20.15
N GLU A 6 -9.77 16.88 20.96
CA GLU A 6 -9.21 17.93 21.82
C GLU A 6 -8.53 19.01 20.99
N VAL A 7 -7.78 18.65 19.94
CA VAL A 7 -7.21 19.62 18.98
C VAL A 7 -8.32 20.46 18.36
N TYR A 8 -9.37 19.79 17.87
CA TYR A 8 -10.50 20.48 17.25
C TYR A 8 -11.22 21.43 18.23
N LYS A 9 -11.49 20.99 19.47
CA LYS A 9 -12.11 21.82 20.50
C LYS A 9 -11.25 23.04 20.84
N SER A 10 -9.94 22.86 20.99
CA SER A 10 -9.01 23.97 21.24
C SER A 10 -9.02 24.97 20.09
N TYR A 11 -8.99 24.48 18.83
CA TYR A 11 -9.08 25.32 17.66
C TYR A 11 -10.41 26.07 17.57
N ALA A 12 -11.54 25.39 17.78
CA ALA A 12 -12.88 25.99 17.71
C ALA A 12 -13.12 27.08 18.78
N ASN A 13 -12.44 26.95 19.93
CA ASN A 13 -12.50 27.90 21.02
C ASN A 13 -11.45 29.05 20.93
N GLY A 14 -10.71 29.17 19.84
CA GLY A 14 -9.68 30.18 19.66
C GLY A 14 -8.38 29.94 20.45
N CYS A 15 -8.23 28.77 21.10
CA CYS A 15 -7.03 28.38 21.85
C CYS A 15 -5.95 27.85 20.93
N TYR A 16 -5.45 28.66 19.99
CA TYR A 16 -4.61 28.23 18.88
C TYR A 16 -3.26 27.67 19.34
N ARG A 17 -2.63 28.22 20.37
CA ARG A 17 -1.38 27.67 20.96
C ARG A 17 -1.58 26.26 21.49
N SER A 18 -2.65 26.05 22.26
CA SER A 18 -2.99 24.70 22.77
C SER A 18 -3.26 23.74 21.63
N ALA A 19 -4.02 24.17 20.62
CA ALA A 19 -4.31 23.36 19.45
C ALA A 19 -3.03 22.94 18.70
N THR A 20 -2.05 23.85 18.54
CA THR A 20 -0.75 23.58 17.90
C THR A 20 0.05 22.52 18.67
N VAL A 21 0.17 22.69 19.98
CA VAL A 21 0.93 21.75 20.83
C VAL A 21 0.30 20.37 20.83
N MET A 22 -1.03 20.31 20.98
CA MET A 22 -1.76 19.04 20.96
C MET A 22 -1.73 18.35 19.60
N LEU A 23 -1.80 19.12 18.50
CA LEU A 23 -1.72 18.58 17.15
C LEU A 23 -0.39 17.84 16.92
N TRP A 24 0.71 18.43 17.37
CA TRP A 24 2.01 17.78 17.28
C TRP A 24 2.06 16.47 18.03
N SER A 25 1.52 16.42 19.24
CA SER A 25 1.44 15.18 20.03
C SER A 25 0.64 14.10 19.30
N VAL A 26 -0.47 14.46 18.64
CA VAL A 26 -1.27 13.54 17.82
C VAL A 26 -0.48 13.02 16.62
N VAL A 27 0.26 13.88 15.92
CA VAL A 27 1.11 13.49 14.78
C VAL A 27 2.19 12.51 15.20
N VAL A 28 2.90 12.80 16.30
CA VAL A 28 3.96 11.93 16.82
C VAL A 28 3.41 10.57 17.25
N CYS A 29 2.30 10.56 17.99
CA CYS A 29 1.65 9.31 18.39
C CYS A 29 1.20 8.48 17.19
N ASP A 30 0.64 9.09 16.16
CA ASP A 30 0.20 8.39 14.95
C ASP A 30 1.38 7.74 14.21
N ILE A 31 2.52 8.44 14.12
CA ILE A 31 3.76 7.89 13.54
C ILE A 31 4.25 6.69 14.35
N ILE A 32 4.27 6.79 15.69
CA ILE A 32 4.67 5.68 16.56
C ILE A 32 3.74 4.49 16.37
N PHE A 33 2.41 4.69 16.36
CA PHE A 33 1.44 3.61 16.14
C PHE A 33 1.63 2.94 14.78
N LYS A 34 1.92 3.69 13.74
CA LYS A 34 2.23 3.15 12.41
C LYS A 34 3.51 2.32 12.40
N LEU A 35 4.55 2.75 13.10
CA LEU A 35 5.77 1.96 13.25
C LEU A 35 5.52 0.68 14.06
N GLN A 36 4.72 0.75 15.13
CA GLN A 36 4.32 -0.42 15.91
C GLN A 36 3.52 -1.40 15.05
N GLU A 37 2.56 -0.93 14.26
CA GLU A 37 1.80 -1.78 13.34
C GLU A 37 2.70 -2.41 12.28
N LEU A 38 3.66 -1.67 11.71
CA LEU A 38 4.66 -2.22 10.79
C LEU A 38 5.51 -3.31 11.45
N ARG A 39 5.93 -3.12 12.71
CA ARG A 39 6.67 -4.13 13.48
C ARG A 39 5.79 -5.35 13.79
N ASP A 40 4.63 -5.14 14.41
CA ASP A 40 3.85 -6.21 15.06
C ASP A 40 3.04 -7.03 14.06
N VAL A 41 2.54 -6.39 13.00
CA VAL A 41 1.71 -7.05 11.97
C VAL A 41 2.53 -7.47 10.76
N HIS A 42 3.54 -6.69 10.40
CA HIS A 42 4.29 -6.88 9.15
C HIS A 42 5.74 -7.33 9.35
N ASN A 43 6.18 -7.50 10.60
CA ASN A 43 7.56 -7.90 10.96
C ASN A 43 8.61 -7.02 10.27
N ASP A 44 8.36 -5.70 10.17
CA ASP A 44 9.28 -4.75 9.53
C ASP A 44 10.46 -4.46 10.46
N ALA A 45 11.62 -5.03 10.14
CA ALA A 45 12.86 -4.86 10.92
C ALA A 45 13.35 -3.41 10.96
N VAL A 46 12.98 -2.57 9.98
CA VAL A 46 13.35 -1.15 9.97
C VAL A 46 12.50 -0.38 10.98
N ALA A 47 11.19 -0.65 11.02
CA ALA A 47 10.29 -0.06 12.00
C ALA A 47 10.68 -0.47 13.43
N GLU A 48 10.98 -1.76 13.65
CA GLU A 48 11.48 -2.27 14.92
C GLU A 48 12.75 -1.54 15.37
N LYS A 49 13.74 -1.43 14.46
CA LYS A 49 14.99 -0.73 14.76
C LYS A 49 14.79 0.75 15.10
N ILE A 50 13.90 1.44 14.37
CA ILE A 50 13.57 2.85 14.67
C ILE A 50 12.95 2.94 16.07
N LEU A 51 11.95 2.09 16.41
CA LEU A 51 11.31 2.11 17.71
C LEU A 51 12.31 1.90 18.85
N LEU A 52 13.19 0.89 18.75
CA LEU A 52 14.22 0.61 19.75
C LEU A 52 15.19 1.79 19.94
N GLU A 53 15.63 2.41 18.83
CA GLU A 53 16.52 3.56 18.88
C GLU A 53 15.84 4.81 19.48
N ILE A 54 14.55 5.01 19.25
CA ILE A 54 13.80 6.13 19.86
C ILE A 54 13.53 5.87 21.34
N GLU A 55 13.18 4.63 21.71
CA GLU A 55 13.02 4.22 23.12
C GLU A 55 14.33 4.45 23.90
N ALA A 56 15.47 4.09 23.33
CA ALA A 56 16.76 4.34 23.96
C ALA A 56 17.03 5.84 24.19
N LEU A 57 16.68 6.71 23.22
CA LEU A 57 16.80 8.17 23.38
C LEU A 57 15.86 8.73 24.46
N GLN A 58 14.64 8.18 24.57
CA GLN A 58 13.70 8.58 25.64
C GLN A 58 14.17 8.14 27.02
N ASN A 59 14.78 6.96 27.12
CA ASN A 59 15.31 6.44 28.38
C ASN A 59 16.56 7.19 28.84
N ASP A 60 17.41 7.66 27.90
CA ASP A 60 18.62 8.45 28.20
C ASP A 60 18.26 9.86 28.71
N ASP A 61 17.30 10.53 28.08
CA ASP A 61 16.81 11.84 28.53
C ASP A 61 15.30 11.99 28.29
N PRO A 62 14.47 11.55 29.28
CA PRO A 62 13.00 11.56 29.16
C PRO A 62 12.38 12.94 28.93
N TYR A 63 13.08 14.00 29.32
CA TYR A 63 12.58 15.39 29.22
C TYR A 63 13.05 16.13 27.96
N SER A 64 13.99 15.56 27.23
CA SER A 64 14.51 16.16 26.02
C SER A 64 13.59 15.94 24.81
N PRO A 65 13.25 16.98 24.05
CA PRO A 65 12.47 16.82 22.82
C PRO A 65 13.31 16.28 21.62
N LYS A 66 14.59 15.92 21.85
CA LYS A 66 15.50 15.45 20.80
C LYS A 66 14.98 14.20 20.12
N TRP A 67 14.39 13.27 20.88
CA TRP A 67 13.84 12.03 20.34
C TRP A 67 12.72 12.27 19.31
N GLU A 68 11.88 13.29 19.48
CA GLU A 68 10.84 13.63 18.50
C GLU A 68 11.43 14.03 17.14
N LYS A 69 12.51 14.84 17.16
CA LYS A 69 13.23 15.24 15.94
C LYS A 69 13.90 14.05 15.27
N GLU A 70 14.54 13.19 16.05
CA GLU A 70 15.18 11.98 15.54
C GLU A 70 14.13 10.98 14.99
N LEU A 71 12.96 10.86 15.60
CA LEU A 71 11.86 10.05 15.08
C LEU A 71 11.49 10.46 13.66
N ILE A 72 11.16 11.75 13.46
CA ILE A 72 10.77 12.27 12.14
C ILE A 72 11.89 12.06 11.11
N LYS A 73 13.13 12.35 11.47
CA LYS A 73 14.30 12.16 10.62
C LYS A 73 14.45 10.70 10.18
N ARG A 74 14.42 9.76 11.12
CA ARG A 74 14.58 8.32 10.83
C ARG A 74 13.42 7.76 10.03
N VAL A 75 12.21 8.20 10.30
CA VAL A 75 11.03 7.83 9.51
C VAL A 75 11.17 8.29 8.07
N PHE A 76 11.59 9.54 7.85
CA PHE A 76 11.85 10.08 6.51
C PHE A 76 12.98 9.34 5.77
N GLU A 77 14.12 9.14 6.45
CA GLU A 77 15.31 8.55 5.82
C GLU A 77 15.20 7.04 5.56
N ARG A 78 14.48 6.31 6.41
CA ARG A 78 14.52 4.83 6.42
C ARG A 78 13.20 4.18 6.07
N THR A 79 12.10 4.94 6.03
CA THR A 79 10.77 4.42 5.66
C THR A 79 10.20 5.21 4.48
N GLN A 80 9.01 4.87 4.06
CA GLN A 80 8.28 5.63 3.05
C GLN A 80 6.96 6.20 3.60
N LEU A 81 6.87 6.32 4.92
CA LEU A 81 5.72 6.97 5.55
C LEU A 81 5.63 8.46 5.19
N LEU A 82 6.77 9.08 4.92
CA LEU A 82 6.88 10.48 4.53
C LEU A 82 7.67 10.61 3.23
N ASP A 83 7.07 11.19 2.20
CA ASP A 83 7.79 11.72 1.04
C ASP A 83 8.40 13.10 1.37
N THR A 84 9.20 13.65 0.47
CA THR A 84 9.88 14.93 0.68
C THR A 84 8.90 16.06 1.02
N ALA A 85 7.77 16.17 0.30
CA ALA A 85 6.79 17.22 0.53
C ALA A 85 6.08 17.03 1.88
N SER A 86 5.70 15.80 2.22
CA SER A 86 5.09 15.46 3.51
C SER A 86 6.03 15.72 4.67
N ASN A 87 7.32 15.37 4.53
CA ASN A 87 8.34 15.64 5.54
C ASN A 87 8.47 17.14 5.83
N HIS A 88 8.54 17.99 4.79
CA HIS A 88 8.56 19.44 4.97
C HIS A 88 7.34 19.96 5.73
N LYS A 89 6.14 19.47 5.44
CA LYS A 89 4.92 19.84 6.16
C LYS A 89 4.97 19.42 7.63
N VAL A 90 5.44 18.20 7.93
CA VAL A 90 5.60 17.71 9.30
C VAL A 90 6.64 18.54 10.07
N LEU A 91 7.77 18.86 9.47
CA LEU A 91 8.80 19.70 10.07
C LEU A 91 8.30 21.14 10.34
N LEU A 92 7.44 21.67 9.49
CA LEU A 92 6.79 22.96 9.71
C LEU A 92 5.87 22.93 10.94
N ILE A 93 5.04 21.89 11.08
CA ILE A 93 4.19 21.69 12.25
C ILE A 93 5.05 21.56 13.52
N GLN A 94 6.16 20.84 13.47
CA GLN A 94 7.11 20.74 14.59
C GLN A 94 7.65 22.12 14.98
N LYS A 95 8.03 22.94 13.99
CA LYS A 95 8.51 24.31 14.22
C LYS A 95 7.44 25.18 14.87
N HIS A 96 6.20 25.14 14.39
CA HIS A 96 5.09 25.88 14.98
C HIS A 96 4.80 25.45 16.43
N ARG A 97 4.86 24.14 16.70
CA ARG A 97 4.76 23.60 18.07
C ARG A 97 5.89 24.13 18.97
N HIS A 98 7.12 24.14 18.50
CA HIS A 98 8.26 24.62 19.28
C HIS A 98 8.07 26.10 19.66
N LEU A 99 7.71 26.95 18.71
CA LEU A 99 7.43 28.37 18.94
C LEU A 99 6.23 28.59 19.86
N SER A 100 5.21 27.73 19.80
CA SER A 100 4.00 27.83 20.63
C SER A 100 4.21 27.31 22.06
N ALA A 101 5.11 26.36 22.27
CA ALA A 101 5.34 25.74 23.57
C ALA A 101 6.40 26.48 24.42
N HIS A 102 7.35 27.17 23.80
CA HIS A 102 8.45 27.83 24.48
C HIS A 102 8.49 29.32 24.17
N PRO A 103 8.80 30.15 25.18
CA PRO A 103 9.07 31.55 24.93
C PRO A 103 10.27 31.69 23.98
N VAL A 104 10.13 32.51 22.97
CA VAL A 104 11.23 32.91 22.10
C VAL A 104 11.64 34.31 22.50
N ILE A 105 12.89 34.47 22.94
CA ILE A 105 13.44 35.78 23.23
C ILE A 105 13.59 36.49 21.89
N SER A 106 12.71 37.42 21.62
CA SER A 106 12.74 38.34 20.48
C SER A 106 13.00 39.74 20.99
N ASP A 107 13.26 40.67 20.09
CA ASP A 107 13.46 42.12 20.45
C ASP A 107 12.28 42.72 21.20
N GLU A 108 11.11 42.05 21.13
CA GLU A 108 9.86 42.47 21.75
C GLU A 108 9.45 41.60 22.96
N ASP A 109 10.21 40.61 23.34
CA ASP A 109 9.92 39.65 24.43
C ASP A 109 8.49 39.06 24.40
N THR A 110 7.92 38.90 23.21
CA THR A 110 6.56 38.39 23.05
C THR A 110 6.53 36.88 22.80
N LEU A 111 5.49 36.24 23.38
CA LEU A 111 5.19 34.83 23.06
C LEU A 111 4.63 34.75 21.66
N PHE A 112 5.11 33.76 20.88
CA PHE A 112 4.55 33.46 19.57
C PHE A 112 3.06 33.13 19.67
N GLU A 113 2.22 33.86 18.93
CA GLU A 113 0.79 33.65 18.84
C GLU A 113 0.42 33.10 17.45
N PRO A 114 0.07 31.80 17.36
CA PRO A 114 -0.38 31.23 16.10
C PRO A 114 -1.71 31.85 15.65
N THR A 115 -1.84 32.13 14.35
CA THR A 115 -3.10 32.59 13.78
C THR A 115 -4.07 31.43 13.52
N GLN A 116 -5.35 31.77 13.35
CA GLN A 116 -6.38 30.78 13.00
C GLN A 116 -6.03 30.07 11.70
N GLU A 117 -5.57 30.78 10.68
CA GLU A 117 -5.23 30.27 9.36
C GLU A 117 -4.04 29.33 9.44
N MET A 118 -3.04 29.64 10.23
CA MET A 118 -1.86 28.80 10.42
C MET A 118 -2.27 27.44 11.00
N ILE A 119 -3.03 27.44 12.10
CA ILE A 119 -3.47 26.19 12.73
C ILE A 119 -4.43 25.40 11.83
N ARG A 120 -5.30 26.06 11.10
CA ARG A 120 -6.18 25.44 10.12
C ARG A 120 -5.37 24.72 9.03
N SER A 121 -4.31 25.38 8.55
CA SER A 121 -3.38 24.79 7.57
C SER A 121 -2.64 23.59 8.16
N ASP A 122 -2.15 23.67 9.40
CA ASP A 122 -1.44 22.60 10.07
C ASP A 122 -2.34 21.38 10.31
N ILE A 123 -3.57 21.58 10.76
CA ILE A 123 -4.58 20.50 10.91
C ILE A 123 -4.81 19.82 9.57
N ARG A 124 -5.07 20.59 8.51
CA ARG A 124 -5.29 20.04 7.16
C ARG A 124 -4.08 19.27 6.66
N ASN A 125 -2.90 19.85 6.78
CA ASN A 125 -1.65 19.20 6.39
C ASN A 125 -1.43 17.89 7.16
N SER A 126 -1.67 17.88 8.49
CA SER A 126 -1.55 16.66 9.30
C SER A 126 -2.48 15.56 8.82
N ILE A 127 -3.74 15.88 8.50
CA ILE A 127 -4.70 14.92 7.97
C ILE A 127 -4.24 14.39 6.62
N GLU A 128 -3.86 15.26 5.69
CA GLU A 128 -3.48 14.88 4.32
C GLU A 128 -2.19 14.08 4.24
N VAL A 129 -1.18 14.42 5.06
CA VAL A 129 0.16 13.83 4.90
C VAL A 129 0.44 12.65 5.81
N ILE A 130 -0.26 12.52 6.95
CA ILE A 130 0.03 11.48 7.92
C ILE A 130 -1.23 10.79 8.47
N LEU A 131 -2.18 11.53 9.09
CA LEU A 131 -3.24 10.93 9.88
C LEU A 131 -4.24 10.10 9.06
N SER A 132 -4.47 10.42 7.79
CA SER A 132 -5.32 9.65 6.88
C SER A 132 -4.59 8.56 6.09
N LYS A 133 -3.25 8.52 6.16
CA LYS A 133 -2.46 7.55 5.40
C LYS A 133 -2.24 6.29 6.22
N PRO A 134 -2.44 5.10 5.63
CA PRO A 134 -2.13 3.84 6.30
C PRO A 134 -0.59 3.68 6.44
N PRO A 135 -0.13 2.82 7.37
CA PRO A 135 1.30 2.58 7.61
C PRO A 135 2.06 1.98 6.42
N PHE A 136 1.34 1.52 5.40
CA PHE A 136 1.86 0.78 4.26
C PHE A 136 2.30 1.59 3.04
N MET A 137 2.63 2.84 3.18
CA MET A 137 3.17 3.59 2.04
C MET A 137 4.66 3.31 1.78
N SER A 138 5.19 2.14 2.16
CA SER A 138 6.57 1.79 1.86
C SER A 138 6.67 1.05 0.52
N GLN A 139 7.75 1.31 -0.25
CA GLN A 139 8.09 0.52 -1.45
C GLN A 139 8.33 -0.96 -1.10
N LYS A 140 8.54 -1.26 0.17
CA LYS A 140 8.80 -2.61 0.67
C LYS A 140 7.55 -3.46 0.84
N ILE A 141 6.32 -2.90 0.78
CA ILE A 141 5.11 -3.70 0.99
C ILE A 141 5.02 -4.88 0.03
N LEU A 142 5.36 -4.69 -1.23
CA LEU A 142 5.36 -5.75 -2.22
C LEU A 142 6.39 -6.83 -1.88
N SER A 143 7.62 -6.45 -1.54
CA SER A 143 8.68 -7.42 -1.18
C SER A 143 8.34 -8.16 0.11
N THR A 144 7.78 -7.48 1.11
CA THR A 144 7.32 -8.09 2.36
C THR A 144 6.17 -9.06 2.10
N PHE A 145 5.18 -8.65 1.31
CA PHE A 145 4.03 -9.47 0.94
C PHE A 145 4.46 -10.75 0.20
N VAL A 146 5.34 -10.62 -0.81
CA VAL A 146 5.85 -11.74 -1.59
C VAL A 146 6.73 -12.68 -0.73
N ALA A 147 7.59 -12.13 0.13
CA ALA A 147 8.39 -12.94 1.07
C ALA A 147 7.52 -13.69 2.08
N ASP A 148 6.39 -13.12 2.46
CA ASP A 148 5.43 -13.77 3.34
C ASP A 148 4.65 -14.88 2.61
N LEU A 149 4.22 -14.64 1.37
CA LEU A 149 3.62 -15.67 0.52
C LEU A 149 4.55 -16.88 0.35
N GLU A 150 5.84 -16.64 0.11
CA GLU A 150 6.86 -17.69 -0.01
C GLU A 150 6.93 -18.57 1.26
N LYS A 151 6.88 -17.94 2.45
CA LYS A 151 6.92 -18.65 3.74
C LYS A 151 5.68 -19.52 4.00
N VAL A 152 4.54 -19.09 3.48
CA VAL A 152 3.25 -19.72 3.79
C VAL A 152 2.69 -20.58 2.65
N LYS A 153 3.40 -20.69 1.52
CA LYS A 153 2.90 -21.38 0.33
C LYS A 153 2.44 -22.82 0.58
N ASP A 154 3.14 -23.52 1.46
CA ASP A 154 2.86 -24.91 1.79
C ASP A 154 1.89 -25.07 2.99
N LEU A 155 1.59 -23.96 3.69
CA LEU A 155 0.72 -23.98 4.88
C LEU A 155 -0.77 -23.85 4.54
N PHE A 156 -1.10 -23.27 3.40
CA PHE A 156 -2.49 -23.01 3.00
C PHE A 156 -2.85 -23.73 1.71
N PRO A 157 -3.30 -25.01 1.78
CA PRO A 157 -3.65 -25.80 0.62
C PRO A 157 -4.90 -25.30 -0.12
N SER A 158 -5.81 -24.60 0.57
CA SER A 158 -7.03 -24.04 -0.03
C SER A 158 -7.00 -22.52 -0.13
N ASP A 159 -7.64 -21.99 -1.17
CA ASP A 159 -7.78 -20.53 -1.36
C ASP A 159 -8.58 -19.86 -0.24
N ASN A 160 -9.55 -20.57 0.36
CA ASN A 160 -10.29 -20.07 1.52
C ASN A 160 -9.41 -19.86 2.76
N ALA A 161 -8.47 -20.77 3.03
CA ALA A 161 -7.55 -20.65 4.14
C ALA A 161 -6.55 -19.49 3.90
N LEU A 162 -6.01 -19.40 2.68
CA LEU A 162 -5.14 -18.31 2.26
C LEU A 162 -5.87 -16.96 2.35
N LYS A 163 -7.14 -16.90 1.89
CA LYS A 163 -7.96 -15.68 1.97
C LYS A 163 -8.13 -15.19 3.40
N LYS A 164 -8.48 -16.07 4.33
CA LYS A 164 -8.61 -15.72 5.76
C LYS A 164 -7.30 -15.16 6.33
N TYR A 165 -6.18 -15.77 5.99
CA TYR A 165 -4.86 -15.30 6.41
C TYR A 165 -4.55 -13.91 5.86
N LEU A 166 -4.73 -13.71 4.55
CA LEU A 166 -4.45 -12.43 3.90
C LEU A 166 -5.43 -11.33 4.33
N ASP A 167 -6.70 -11.67 4.58
CA ASP A 167 -7.71 -10.73 5.10
C ASP A 167 -7.29 -10.17 6.46
N VAL A 168 -6.85 -11.04 7.38
CA VAL A 168 -6.44 -10.64 8.73
C VAL A 168 -5.15 -9.84 8.70
N LYS A 169 -4.16 -10.29 7.94
CA LYS A 169 -2.80 -9.74 7.98
C LYS A 169 -2.63 -8.50 7.09
N TYR A 170 -3.34 -8.42 5.97
CA TYR A 170 -3.13 -7.39 4.95
C TYR A 170 -4.40 -6.64 4.54
N PHE A 171 -5.43 -7.36 4.08
CA PHE A 171 -6.53 -6.75 3.35
C PHE A 171 -7.45 -5.85 4.17
N LYS A 172 -7.49 -6.00 5.51
CA LYS A 172 -8.25 -5.11 6.40
C LYS A 172 -7.60 -3.74 6.58
N SER A 173 -6.28 -3.68 6.44
CA SER A 173 -5.49 -2.47 6.70
C SER A 173 -5.00 -1.79 5.42
N LEU A 174 -4.96 -2.49 4.28
CA LEU A 174 -4.50 -1.93 3.01
C LEU A 174 -5.62 -1.14 2.31
N ASN A 175 -5.25 0.05 1.83
CA ASN A 175 -6.14 0.81 0.96
C ASN A 175 -6.08 0.31 -0.49
N LYS A 176 -7.03 0.79 -1.31
CA LYS A 176 -7.17 0.45 -2.72
C LYS A 176 -5.87 0.66 -3.53
N GLU A 177 -5.19 1.78 -3.31
CA GLU A 177 -3.96 2.13 -4.05
C GLU A 177 -2.82 1.16 -3.79
N VAL A 178 -2.67 0.72 -2.54
CA VAL A 178 -1.65 -0.26 -2.15
C VAL A 178 -1.99 -1.64 -2.70
N LEU A 179 -3.26 -2.05 -2.67
CA LEU A 179 -3.71 -3.31 -3.28
C LEU A 179 -3.43 -3.34 -4.79
N VAL A 180 -3.67 -2.24 -5.51
CA VAL A 180 -3.33 -2.10 -6.93
C VAL A 180 -1.82 -2.24 -7.16
N LYS A 181 -0.98 -1.63 -6.30
CA LYS A 181 0.49 -1.79 -6.40
C LYS A 181 0.93 -3.23 -6.18
N ILE A 182 0.35 -3.93 -5.20
CA ILE A 182 0.65 -5.34 -4.94
C ILE A 182 0.19 -6.19 -6.14
N PHE A 183 -1.03 -5.98 -6.64
CA PHE A 183 -1.56 -6.66 -7.82
C PHE A 183 -0.64 -6.50 -9.02
N LYS A 184 -0.22 -5.28 -9.33
CA LYS A 184 0.73 -4.96 -10.39
C LYS A 184 2.08 -5.67 -10.22
N GLY A 185 2.59 -5.74 -9.00
CA GLY A 185 3.83 -6.47 -8.68
C GLY A 185 3.68 -7.98 -8.84
N LEU A 186 2.59 -8.56 -8.36
CA LEU A 186 2.29 -9.99 -8.53
C LEU A 186 2.09 -10.35 -9.99
N TRP A 187 1.46 -9.49 -10.79
CA TRP A 187 1.33 -9.65 -12.24
C TRP A 187 2.70 -9.80 -12.91
N LYS A 188 3.64 -8.89 -12.58
CA LYS A 188 5.01 -8.97 -13.07
C LYS A 188 5.66 -10.30 -12.70
N PHE A 189 5.56 -10.74 -11.45
CA PHE A 189 6.19 -11.98 -10.99
C PHE A 189 5.54 -13.22 -11.58
N SER A 190 4.23 -13.20 -11.83
CA SER A 190 3.51 -14.36 -12.36
C SER A 190 3.65 -14.53 -13.87
N PHE A 191 3.65 -13.43 -14.62
CA PHE A 191 3.50 -13.49 -16.09
C PHE A 191 4.67 -12.92 -16.88
N ARG A 192 5.58 -12.17 -16.23
CA ARG A 192 6.67 -11.50 -16.93
C ARG A 192 8.06 -11.93 -16.48
N SER A 193 8.25 -12.25 -15.20
CA SER A 193 9.58 -12.56 -14.65
C SER A 193 10.01 -13.95 -15.05
N GLU A 194 11.31 -14.08 -15.43
CA GLU A 194 11.98 -15.35 -15.72
C GLU A 194 13.03 -15.71 -14.66
N GLU A 195 13.10 -14.92 -13.56
CA GLU A 195 13.97 -15.19 -12.44
C GLU A 195 13.50 -16.43 -11.67
N ALA A 196 14.43 -17.20 -11.10
CA ALA A 196 14.16 -18.47 -10.42
C ALA A 196 13.13 -18.32 -9.28
N LYS A 197 13.31 -17.34 -8.40
CA LYS A 197 12.45 -17.13 -7.24
C LYS A 197 10.98 -16.84 -7.58
N PRO A 198 10.65 -15.90 -8.49
CA PRO A 198 9.31 -15.73 -9.01
C PRO A 198 8.71 -16.97 -9.65
N LEU A 199 9.52 -17.77 -10.37
CA LEU A 199 9.06 -18.99 -11.00
C LEU A 199 8.66 -20.06 -9.98
N GLU A 200 9.46 -20.27 -8.93
CA GLU A 200 9.17 -21.20 -7.83
C GLU A 200 7.92 -20.83 -7.03
N ASN A 201 7.59 -19.55 -6.98
CA ASN A 201 6.47 -19.01 -6.21
C ASN A 201 5.30 -18.57 -7.10
N ARG A 202 5.31 -18.91 -8.41
CA ARG A 202 4.28 -18.47 -9.37
C ARG A 202 2.86 -18.84 -8.93
N GLU A 203 2.68 -20.08 -8.48
CA GLU A 203 1.35 -20.57 -8.07
C GLU A 203 0.78 -19.75 -6.92
N ILE A 204 1.53 -19.59 -5.82
CA ILE A 204 1.06 -18.82 -4.67
C ILE A 204 0.86 -17.32 -5.00
N ASN A 205 1.69 -16.76 -5.88
CA ASN A 205 1.54 -15.38 -6.37
C ASN A 205 0.23 -15.21 -7.15
N ILE A 206 -0.11 -16.17 -8.03
CA ILE A 206 -1.37 -16.16 -8.79
C ILE A 206 -2.57 -16.32 -7.86
N ARG A 207 -2.52 -17.23 -6.90
CA ARG A 207 -3.58 -17.41 -5.91
C ARG A 207 -3.83 -16.13 -5.12
N ALA A 208 -2.77 -15.50 -4.62
CA ALA A 208 -2.88 -14.21 -3.92
C ALA A 208 -3.42 -13.09 -4.83
N MET A 209 -2.96 -13.05 -6.08
CA MET A 209 -3.43 -12.07 -7.08
C MET A 209 -4.92 -12.25 -7.40
N LYS A 210 -5.43 -13.49 -7.50
CA LYS A 210 -6.87 -13.79 -7.65
C LYS A 210 -7.67 -13.27 -6.45
N LEU A 211 -7.19 -13.46 -5.23
CA LEU A 211 -7.86 -12.99 -4.02
C LEU A 211 -7.89 -11.45 -3.93
N ILE A 212 -6.83 -10.77 -4.36
CA ILE A 212 -6.80 -9.30 -4.45
C ILE A 212 -7.80 -8.83 -5.52
N PHE A 213 -7.83 -9.51 -6.66
CA PHE A 213 -8.77 -9.21 -7.73
C PHE A 213 -10.23 -9.37 -7.28
N GLU A 214 -10.57 -10.45 -6.57
CA GLU A 214 -11.92 -10.65 -6.00
C GLU A 214 -12.32 -9.57 -5.00
N LYS A 215 -11.36 -8.99 -4.28
CA LYS A 215 -11.63 -7.97 -3.27
C LYS A 215 -12.07 -6.63 -3.87
N ASP A 216 -11.48 -6.20 -4.99
CA ASP A 216 -11.86 -4.98 -5.71
C ASP A 216 -11.60 -5.14 -7.22
N ARG A 217 -12.52 -5.88 -7.89
CA ARG A 217 -12.46 -6.15 -9.34
C ARG A 217 -12.29 -4.89 -10.16
N GLN A 218 -13.12 -3.89 -9.88
CA GLN A 218 -13.14 -2.68 -10.68
C GLN A 218 -11.80 -1.94 -10.60
N ALA A 219 -11.20 -1.85 -9.41
CA ALA A 219 -9.91 -1.22 -9.26
C ALA A 219 -8.81 -1.91 -10.06
N MET A 220 -8.82 -3.24 -10.10
CA MET A 220 -7.81 -4.01 -10.83
C MET A 220 -8.01 -3.88 -12.35
N VAL A 221 -9.25 -3.94 -12.83
CA VAL A 221 -9.59 -3.70 -14.24
C VAL A 221 -9.18 -2.28 -14.68
N ASP A 222 -9.51 -1.27 -13.86
CA ASP A 222 -9.13 0.13 -14.14
C ASP A 222 -7.60 0.30 -14.19
N SER A 223 -6.87 -0.39 -13.32
CA SER A 223 -5.40 -0.39 -13.34
C SER A 223 -4.85 -1.00 -14.64
N VAL A 224 -5.42 -2.10 -15.10
CA VAL A 224 -5.00 -2.74 -16.37
C VAL A 224 -5.30 -1.81 -17.55
N LYS A 225 -6.49 -1.20 -17.59
CA LYS A 225 -6.88 -0.23 -18.64
C LYS A 225 -5.97 1.00 -18.66
N ALA A 226 -5.57 1.50 -17.48
CA ALA A 226 -4.72 2.69 -17.36
C ALA A 226 -3.26 2.44 -17.78
N GLU A 227 -2.76 1.23 -17.62
CA GLU A 227 -1.38 0.87 -17.87
C GLU A 227 -1.25 -0.34 -18.81
N THR A 228 -2.04 -0.37 -19.88
CA THR A 228 -2.12 -1.49 -20.84
C THR A 228 -0.74 -1.98 -21.28
N ALA A 229 0.17 -1.10 -21.67
CA ALA A 229 1.52 -1.47 -22.11
C ALA A 229 2.33 -2.21 -21.01
N TYR A 230 2.13 -1.86 -19.74
CA TYR A 230 2.78 -2.57 -18.64
C TYR A 230 2.25 -3.98 -18.49
N TYR A 231 0.92 -4.14 -18.49
CA TYR A 231 0.25 -5.42 -18.28
C TYR A 231 0.33 -6.34 -19.51
N SER A 232 0.52 -5.79 -20.71
CA SER A 232 0.70 -6.56 -21.94
C SER A 232 2.15 -7.04 -22.17
N ASN A 233 3.10 -6.60 -21.35
CA ASN A 233 4.46 -7.13 -21.41
C ASN A 233 4.54 -8.49 -20.70
N ILE A 234 4.26 -9.55 -21.45
CA ILE A 234 4.19 -10.95 -20.99
C ILE A 234 5.40 -11.72 -21.50
N SER A 235 5.94 -12.66 -20.68
CA SER A 235 6.98 -13.58 -21.10
C SER A 235 6.44 -14.57 -22.13
N ASN A 236 7.29 -14.96 -23.09
CA ASN A 236 7.00 -16.03 -24.05
C ASN A 236 7.06 -17.44 -23.42
N ASN A 237 7.26 -17.54 -22.11
CA ASN A 237 7.27 -18.82 -21.39
C ASN A 237 5.88 -19.45 -21.43
N HIS A 238 5.81 -20.71 -21.87
CA HIS A 238 4.56 -21.45 -22.09
C HIS A 238 3.69 -21.56 -20.82
N ASP A 239 4.33 -21.77 -19.66
CA ASP A 239 3.60 -21.88 -18.38
C ASP A 239 3.10 -20.51 -17.88
N ALA A 240 3.81 -19.42 -18.19
CA ALA A 240 3.32 -18.07 -17.90
C ALA A 240 2.08 -17.73 -18.74
N ILE A 241 2.08 -18.14 -20.03
CA ILE A 241 0.95 -17.89 -20.92
C ILE A 241 -0.26 -18.74 -20.53
N LYS A 242 -0.08 -20.01 -20.17
CA LYS A 242 -1.15 -20.88 -19.64
C LYS A 242 -1.79 -20.27 -18.38
N ALA A 243 -0.96 -19.88 -17.42
CA ALA A 243 -1.41 -19.25 -16.19
C ALA A 243 -2.14 -17.92 -16.44
N LEU A 244 -1.70 -17.15 -17.44
CA LEU A 244 -2.40 -15.94 -17.89
C LEU A 244 -3.79 -16.29 -18.45
N ILE A 245 -3.91 -17.28 -19.31
CA ILE A 245 -5.21 -17.72 -19.88
C ILE A 245 -6.17 -18.10 -18.74
N GLU A 246 -5.71 -18.87 -17.75
CA GLU A 246 -6.52 -19.22 -16.58
C GLU A 246 -6.94 -18.00 -15.76
N PHE A 247 -6.06 -17.00 -15.64
CA PHE A 247 -6.39 -15.78 -14.90
C PHE A 247 -7.40 -14.91 -15.65
N ILE A 248 -7.19 -14.65 -16.94
CA ILE A 248 -8.12 -13.82 -17.75
C ILE A 248 -9.47 -14.50 -17.99
N SER A 249 -9.56 -15.84 -17.82
CA SER A 249 -10.87 -16.52 -17.86
C SER A 249 -11.81 -16.10 -16.71
N MET A 250 -11.29 -15.43 -15.68
CA MET A 250 -12.11 -14.91 -14.59
C MET A 250 -12.80 -13.59 -14.95
N GLU A 251 -12.24 -12.82 -15.90
CA GLU A 251 -12.72 -11.47 -16.22
C GLU A 251 -12.39 -11.06 -17.67
N LYS A 252 -13.42 -11.05 -18.51
CA LYS A 252 -13.31 -10.66 -19.93
C LYS A 252 -12.79 -9.23 -20.12
N GLU A 253 -13.08 -8.30 -19.21
CA GLU A 253 -12.62 -6.92 -19.32
C GLU A 253 -11.10 -6.80 -19.23
N ILE A 254 -10.42 -7.67 -18.51
CA ILE A 254 -8.94 -7.72 -18.49
C ILE A 254 -8.43 -8.10 -19.88
N TYR A 255 -8.98 -9.16 -20.49
CA TYR A 255 -8.60 -9.56 -21.84
C TYR A 255 -8.80 -8.43 -22.85
N ASN A 256 -9.92 -7.73 -22.78
CA ASN A 256 -10.22 -6.61 -23.66
C ASN A 256 -9.25 -5.42 -23.49
N ALA A 257 -8.71 -5.24 -22.30
CA ALA A 257 -7.78 -4.17 -21.97
C ALA A 257 -6.33 -4.47 -22.36
N LEU A 258 -5.98 -5.74 -22.64
CA LEU A 258 -4.63 -6.12 -23.08
C LEU A 258 -4.41 -5.80 -24.58
N ASP A 259 -3.16 -5.55 -24.96
CA ASP A 259 -2.76 -5.28 -26.33
C ASP A 259 -2.96 -6.51 -27.24
N ASP A 260 -3.06 -6.25 -28.54
CA ASP A 260 -3.22 -7.32 -29.53
C ASP A 260 -2.04 -8.29 -29.58
N SER A 261 -0.84 -7.84 -29.20
CA SER A 261 0.33 -8.71 -29.06
C SER A 261 0.11 -9.88 -28.09
N VAL A 262 -0.56 -9.62 -26.95
CA VAL A 262 -0.90 -10.68 -25.99
C VAL A 262 -2.01 -11.57 -26.55
N LYS A 263 -3.00 -10.99 -27.22
CA LYS A 263 -4.09 -11.76 -27.86
C LYS A 263 -3.55 -12.73 -28.90
N GLU A 264 -2.58 -12.29 -29.70
CA GLU A 264 -1.90 -13.16 -30.67
C GLU A 264 -1.04 -14.25 -29.98
N LEU A 265 -0.41 -13.93 -28.84
CA LEU A 265 0.43 -14.88 -28.08
C LEU A 265 -0.38 -16.04 -27.49
N ILE A 266 -1.60 -15.79 -27.02
CA ILE A 266 -2.44 -16.80 -26.37
C ILE A 266 -3.23 -17.66 -27.38
N LYS A 267 -3.54 -17.19 -28.58
CA LYS A 267 -4.35 -17.89 -29.58
C LYS A 267 -3.87 -19.31 -29.91
N PRO A 268 -2.58 -19.56 -30.19
CA PRO A 268 -2.09 -20.89 -30.50
C PRO A 268 -2.34 -21.88 -29.36
N ILE A 269 -2.05 -21.48 -28.13
CA ILE A 269 -2.21 -22.32 -26.92
C ILE A 269 -3.70 -22.69 -26.71
N ILE A 270 -4.59 -21.73 -26.89
CA ILE A 270 -6.03 -21.98 -26.80
C ILE A 270 -6.47 -22.93 -27.92
N LYS A 271 -5.97 -22.73 -29.15
CA LYS A 271 -6.33 -23.56 -30.30
C LYS A 271 -5.84 -24.99 -30.15
N ASP A 272 -4.66 -25.21 -29.59
CA ASP A 272 -4.03 -26.52 -29.55
C ASP A 272 -4.45 -27.37 -28.33
N ASN A 273 -5.12 -26.75 -27.33
CA ASN A 273 -5.50 -27.42 -26.09
C ASN A 273 -7.00 -27.27 -25.79
N ILE A 274 -7.70 -28.39 -25.72
CA ILE A 274 -9.17 -28.42 -25.52
C ILE A 274 -9.60 -27.82 -24.16
N SER A 275 -8.80 -28.01 -23.12
CA SER A 275 -9.09 -27.46 -21.80
C SER A 275 -9.01 -25.92 -21.79
N TYR A 276 -7.98 -25.35 -22.41
CA TYR A 276 -7.87 -23.91 -22.56
C TYR A 276 -8.90 -23.34 -23.51
N PHE A 277 -9.24 -24.08 -24.54
CA PHE A 277 -10.32 -23.69 -25.43
C PHE A 277 -11.65 -23.61 -24.68
N GLY A 278 -11.95 -24.57 -23.81
CA GLY A 278 -13.17 -24.59 -23.00
C GLY A 278 -13.32 -23.40 -22.05
N ILE A 279 -12.22 -22.96 -21.42
CA ILE A 279 -12.25 -21.82 -20.49
C ILE A 279 -12.09 -20.45 -21.17
N ALA A 280 -11.78 -20.40 -22.47
CA ALA A 280 -11.53 -19.17 -23.22
C ALA A 280 -12.80 -18.46 -23.70
N PHE A 281 -13.84 -18.42 -22.87
CA PHE A 281 -15.11 -17.72 -23.23
C PHE A 281 -14.90 -16.21 -23.45
N PHE A 282 -13.83 -15.64 -22.94
CA PHE A 282 -13.49 -14.23 -23.10
C PHE A 282 -13.19 -13.81 -24.56
N ILE A 283 -12.86 -14.78 -25.43
CA ILE A 283 -12.66 -14.54 -26.87
C ILE A 283 -13.93 -14.61 -27.70
N SER A 284 -15.07 -14.96 -27.11
CA SER A 284 -16.38 -15.05 -27.75
C SER A 284 -17.24 -13.83 -27.41
N GLU A 285 -18.12 -13.44 -28.31
CA GLU A 285 -19.01 -12.29 -28.10
C GLU A 285 -20.15 -12.64 -27.14
N SER A 286 -20.66 -13.89 -27.22
CA SER A 286 -21.73 -14.40 -26.37
C SER A 286 -21.45 -15.81 -25.84
N PRO A 287 -22.14 -16.23 -24.75
CA PRO A 287 -22.09 -17.61 -24.26
C PRO A 287 -22.51 -18.64 -25.31
N GLU A 288 -23.53 -18.33 -26.13
CA GLU A 288 -24.02 -19.20 -27.21
C GLU A 288 -22.95 -19.41 -28.28
N GLU A 289 -22.27 -18.34 -28.68
CA GLU A 289 -21.14 -18.43 -29.61
C GLU A 289 -20.03 -19.30 -29.07
N HIS A 290 -19.69 -19.14 -27.77
CA HIS A 290 -18.65 -19.96 -27.15
C HIS A 290 -19.03 -21.45 -27.14
N ILE A 291 -20.26 -21.79 -26.73
CA ILE A 291 -20.78 -23.16 -26.75
C ILE A 291 -20.70 -23.74 -28.17
N ASN A 292 -21.18 -23.02 -29.19
CA ASN A 292 -21.11 -23.45 -30.57
C ASN A 292 -19.67 -23.68 -31.04
N ARG A 293 -18.73 -22.82 -30.65
CA ARG A 293 -17.28 -23.00 -30.96
C ARG A 293 -16.69 -24.24 -30.31
N VAL A 294 -17.08 -24.55 -29.06
CA VAL A 294 -16.61 -25.74 -28.33
C VAL A 294 -17.21 -27.01 -28.91
N THR A 295 -18.50 -26.99 -29.30
CA THR A 295 -19.23 -28.16 -29.79
C THR A 295 -18.83 -28.52 -31.24
N ASN A 296 -18.46 -27.54 -32.06
CA ASN A 296 -18.11 -27.71 -33.46
C ASN A 296 -16.60 -27.88 -33.72
N ARG A 297 -15.79 -28.06 -32.69
CA ARG A 297 -14.36 -28.33 -32.77
C ARG A 297 -14.08 -29.82 -32.94
#